data_b676135d0ec3066842a021519d29434d
#
_entry.id   b676135d0ec3066842a021519d29434d
#
_cell.length_a   1.000
_cell.length_b   1.000
_cell.length_c   1.000
_cell.angle_alpha   90.00
_cell.angle_beta   90.00
_cell.angle_gamma   90.00
#
_symmetry.space_group_name_H-M   'P 1'
#
loop_
_entity.id
_entity.type
_entity.pdbx_description
1 polymer ?
#
loop_
_entity_poly.entity_id
_entity_poly.type
_entity_poly.pdbx_seq_one_letter_code
_entity_poly.pdbx_strand_id
1 'polypeptide(L)'
;MYKRQGYTRADNELNADLVLYNTCTIRDNAEQKVYSFLGRQAKRKHKTPNLKLVVAGCLAQQEGESLLRRVPELDLVMGPQHVNNLENLLGKVDLGNQVAATEETFISEDITSARRESSICGWVNIIYGLSLIHI
;
A
#
# COMPACT_ATOMS: atom_id res chain seq x y z
N MET A 1 -1.33 6.93 -8.49
CA MET A 1 -1.36 5.48 -8.39
C MET A 1 -2.79 4.95 -8.60
N TYR A 2 -3.71 5.07 -7.68
CA TYR A 2 -5.08 4.54 -7.74
C TYR A 2 -5.95 5.07 -8.91
N LYS A 3 -5.72 6.28 -9.38
CA LYS A 3 -6.49 6.90 -10.49
C LYS A 3 -6.29 6.21 -11.85
N ARG A 4 -5.19 5.47 -12.04
CA ARG A 4 -4.91 4.73 -13.27
C ARG A 4 -5.66 3.40 -13.34
N GLN A 5 -6.12 2.90 -12.21
CA GLN A 5 -6.73 1.58 -12.03
C GLN A 5 -8.26 1.64 -11.95
N GLY A 6 -8.86 2.75 -12.37
CA GLY A 6 -10.32 2.92 -12.35
C GLY A 6 -10.92 3.23 -10.98
N TYR A 7 -10.10 3.40 -9.95
CA TYR A 7 -10.55 3.81 -8.63
C TYR A 7 -10.80 5.31 -8.58
N THR A 8 -11.86 5.73 -7.93
CA THR A 8 -12.18 7.12 -7.63
C THR A 8 -11.82 7.42 -6.18
N ARG A 9 -11.40 8.65 -5.92
CA ARG A 9 -11.11 9.09 -4.56
C ARG A 9 -12.41 9.21 -3.77
N ALA A 10 -12.49 8.53 -2.63
CA ALA A 10 -13.58 8.72 -1.68
C ALA A 10 -13.35 10.02 -0.87
N ASP A 11 -14.43 10.73 -0.56
CA ASP A 11 -14.36 11.96 0.23
C ASP A 11 -14.05 11.68 1.70
N ASN A 12 -14.38 10.47 2.17
CA ASN A 12 -14.17 10.04 3.54
C ASN A 12 -13.72 8.57 3.56
N GLU A 13 -12.84 8.23 4.49
CA GLU A 13 -12.42 6.85 4.72
C GLU A 13 -13.60 5.90 5.00
N LEU A 14 -14.68 6.40 5.61
CA LEU A 14 -15.86 5.60 5.94
C LEU A 14 -16.66 5.15 4.72
N ASN A 15 -16.55 5.85 3.61
CA ASN A 15 -17.26 5.55 2.35
C ASN A 15 -16.34 4.82 1.35
N ALA A 16 -15.11 4.54 1.72
CA ALA A 16 -14.14 3.89 0.84
C ALA A 16 -14.32 2.36 0.85
N ASP A 17 -14.30 1.75 -0.33
CA ASP A 17 -14.28 0.29 -0.52
C ASP A 17 -12.86 -0.27 -0.45
N LEU A 18 -11.86 0.58 -0.70
CA LEU A 18 -10.45 0.28 -0.60
C LEU A 18 -9.76 1.32 0.27
N VAL A 19 -9.09 0.88 1.31
CA VAL A 19 -8.24 1.73 2.16
C VAL A 19 -6.79 1.27 2.04
N LEU A 20 -5.96 2.12 1.47
CA LEU A 20 -4.53 1.90 1.34
C LEU A 20 -3.78 2.83 2.28
N TYR A 21 -2.97 2.24 3.16
CA TYR A 21 -2.12 2.97 4.08
C TYR A 21 -0.66 2.85 3.65
N ASN A 22 -0.08 3.97 3.19
CA ASN A 22 1.33 4.02 2.83
C ASN A 22 2.16 4.36 4.07
N THR A 23 3.08 3.50 4.42
CA THR A 23 3.80 3.51 5.69
C THR A 23 5.28 3.84 5.52
N CYS A 24 5.85 4.43 6.57
CA CYS A 24 7.27 4.71 6.68
C CYS A 24 7.81 4.15 8.00
N THR A 25 9.04 3.63 8.02
CA THR A 25 9.69 3.05 9.20
C THR A 25 10.63 4.00 9.94
N ILE A 26 10.78 5.25 9.48
CA ILE A 26 11.81 6.18 9.98
C ILE A 26 11.52 6.71 11.40
N ARG A 27 10.28 6.56 11.88
CA ARG A 27 9.88 7.11 13.19
C ARG A 27 9.13 6.06 13.99
N ASP A 28 9.59 5.76 15.19
CA ASP A 28 8.96 4.80 16.13
C ASP A 28 7.49 5.12 16.39
N ASN A 29 7.14 6.39 16.47
CA ASN A 29 5.75 6.83 16.60
C ASN A 29 4.89 6.57 15.36
N ALA A 30 5.49 6.37 14.19
CA ALA A 30 4.74 6.08 12.97
C ALA A 30 4.18 4.66 12.98
N GLU A 31 4.94 3.71 13.49
CA GLU A 31 4.52 2.31 13.60
C GLU A 31 3.29 2.17 14.52
N GLN A 32 3.30 2.76 15.71
CA GLN A 32 2.16 2.73 16.62
C GLN A 32 0.90 3.35 16.02
N LYS A 33 1.05 4.42 15.23
CA LYS A 33 -0.07 5.04 14.51
C LYS A 33 -0.65 4.11 13.46
N VAL A 34 0.22 3.36 12.75
CA VAL A 34 -0.22 2.36 11.76
C VAL A 34 -1.06 1.29 12.44
N TYR A 35 -0.58 0.67 13.51
CA TYR A 35 -1.35 -0.36 14.22
C TYR A 35 -2.66 0.16 14.79
N SER A 36 -2.68 1.37 15.35
CA SER A 36 -3.91 2.01 15.84
C SER A 36 -4.92 2.24 14.71
N PHE A 37 -4.44 2.66 13.55
CA PHE A 37 -5.27 2.85 12.36
C PHE A 37 -5.81 1.50 11.86
N LEU A 38 -4.95 0.50 11.72
CA LEU A 38 -5.34 -0.84 11.27
C LEU A 38 -6.36 -1.47 12.20
N GLY A 39 -6.21 -1.32 13.51
CA GLY A 39 -7.19 -1.81 14.49
C GLY A 39 -8.58 -1.19 14.33
N ARG A 40 -8.64 0.11 13.98
CA ARG A 40 -9.93 0.77 13.67
C ARG A 40 -10.56 0.23 12.39
N GLN A 41 -9.74 0.07 11.34
CA GLN A 41 -10.22 -0.42 10.04
C GLN A 41 -10.59 -1.91 10.10
N ALA A 42 -9.89 -2.71 10.88
CA ALA A 42 -10.25 -4.10 11.13
C ALA A 42 -11.64 -4.22 11.75
N LYS A 43 -11.94 -3.43 12.80
CA LYS A 43 -13.29 -3.36 13.38
C LYS A 43 -14.36 -2.93 12.37
N ARG A 44 -14.01 -2.01 11.48
CA ARG A 44 -14.91 -1.58 10.41
C ARG A 44 -15.14 -2.70 9.40
N LYS A 45 -14.11 -3.43 9.03
CA LYS A 45 -14.20 -4.55 8.09
C LYS A 45 -15.12 -5.66 8.57
N HIS A 46 -15.18 -5.93 9.88
CA HIS A 46 -16.17 -6.87 10.45
C HIS A 46 -17.61 -6.48 10.14
N LYS A 47 -17.90 -5.17 10.01
CA LYS A 47 -19.23 -4.65 9.65
C LYS A 47 -19.42 -4.52 8.14
N THR A 48 -18.32 -4.35 7.41
CA THR A 48 -18.30 -4.15 5.95
C THR A 48 -17.30 -5.13 5.34
N PRO A 49 -17.67 -6.41 5.11
CA PRO A 49 -16.74 -7.46 4.66
C PRO A 49 -16.07 -7.19 3.31
N ASN A 50 -16.73 -6.39 2.46
CA ASN A 50 -16.20 -6.03 1.14
C ASN A 50 -15.09 -4.96 1.17
N LEU A 51 -14.82 -4.39 2.35
CA LEU A 51 -13.74 -3.43 2.52
C LEU A 51 -12.39 -4.13 2.31
N LYS A 52 -11.57 -3.58 1.41
CA LYS A 52 -10.19 -4.03 1.18
C LYS A 52 -9.23 -3.17 1.98
N LEU A 53 -8.37 -3.81 2.75
CA LEU A 53 -7.34 -3.16 3.55
C LEU A 53 -5.97 -3.49 2.99
N VAL A 54 -5.24 -2.46 2.59
CA VAL A 54 -3.91 -2.56 1.99
C VAL A 54 -2.90 -1.76 2.81
N VAL A 55 -1.77 -2.37 3.11
CA VAL A 55 -0.62 -1.67 3.69
C VAL A 55 0.52 -1.70 2.69
N ALA A 56 1.08 -0.54 2.41
CA ALA A 56 2.19 -0.38 1.47
C ALA A 56 3.36 0.38 2.12
N GLY A 57 4.52 0.33 1.49
CA GLY A 57 5.68 1.11 1.89
C GLY A 57 6.71 0.35 2.72
N CYS A 58 7.60 1.07 3.40
CA CYS A 58 8.77 0.48 4.06
C CYS A 58 8.40 -0.45 5.23
N LEU A 59 7.38 -0.12 6.02
CA LEU A 59 6.92 -1.01 7.09
C LEU A 59 6.34 -2.31 6.51
N ALA A 60 5.57 -2.21 5.43
CA ALA A 60 5.05 -3.36 4.73
C ALA A 60 6.19 -4.26 4.19
N GLN A 61 7.23 -3.66 3.66
CA GLN A 61 8.44 -4.38 3.20
C GLN A 61 9.15 -5.09 4.36
N GLN A 62 9.28 -4.43 5.49
CA GLN A 62 10.00 -4.95 6.65
C GLN A 62 9.23 -6.08 7.35
N GLU A 63 7.94 -5.89 7.60
CA GLU A 63 7.10 -6.80 8.37
C GLU A 63 6.53 -7.94 7.50
N GLY A 64 6.24 -7.68 6.23
CA GLY A 64 5.76 -8.68 5.29
C GLY A 64 4.59 -9.51 5.82
N GLU A 65 4.75 -10.83 5.80
CA GLU A 65 3.75 -11.77 6.30
C GLU A 65 3.47 -11.65 7.81
N SER A 66 4.42 -11.13 8.60
CA SER A 66 4.22 -10.92 10.03
C SER A 66 3.06 -9.96 10.28
N LEU A 67 2.92 -8.95 9.42
CA LEU A 67 1.83 -7.98 9.50
C LEU A 67 0.47 -8.63 9.23
N LEU A 68 0.38 -9.54 8.26
CA LEU A 68 -0.83 -10.32 7.99
C LEU A 68 -1.21 -11.21 9.16
N ARG A 69 -0.22 -11.80 9.84
CA ARG A 69 -0.48 -12.62 11.04
C ARG A 69 -0.96 -11.80 12.22
N ARG A 70 -0.44 -10.58 12.39
CA ARG A 70 -0.84 -9.67 13.48
C ARG A 70 -2.21 -9.03 13.24
N VAL A 71 -2.55 -8.78 11.99
CA VAL A 71 -3.82 -8.16 11.57
C VAL A 71 -4.45 -9.02 10.47
N PRO A 72 -5.19 -10.06 10.85
CA PRO A 72 -5.79 -11.02 9.90
C PRO A 72 -6.80 -10.40 8.93
N GLU A 73 -7.30 -9.21 9.23
CA GLU A 73 -8.22 -8.46 8.38
C GLU A 73 -7.55 -7.76 7.20
N LEU A 74 -6.22 -7.71 7.17
CA LEU A 74 -5.48 -7.20 6.02
C LEU A 74 -5.62 -8.14 4.82
N ASP A 75 -5.82 -7.55 3.66
CA ASP A 75 -5.91 -8.29 2.40
C ASP A 75 -4.59 -8.29 1.64
N LEU A 76 -3.86 -7.18 1.68
CA LEU A 76 -2.63 -7.01 0.94
C LEU A 76 -1.59 -6.24 1.75
N VAL A 77 -0.39 -6.79 1.78
CA VAL A 77 0.82 -6.12 2.27
C VAL A 77 1.81 -6.06 1.11
N MET A 78 2.30 -4.88 0.76
CA MET A 78 3.21 -4.73 -0.38
C MET A 78 4.36 -3.78 -0.11
N GLY A 79 5.54 -4.16 -0.58
CA GLY A 79 6.70 -3.29 -0.60
C GLY A 79 6.60 -2.17 -1.65
N PRO A 80 7.44 -1.13 -1.56
CA PRO A 80 7.39 0.01 -2.46
C PRO A 80 7.66 -0.36 -3.93
N GLN A 81 8.41 -1.41 -4.19
CA GLN A 81 8.71 -1.89 -5.54
C GLN A 81 7.50 -2.49 -6.27
N HIS A 82 6.46 -2.87 -5.55
CA HIS A 82 5.27 -3.51 -6.12
C HIS A 82 4.15 -2.53 -6.50
N VAL A 83 4.41 -1.22 -6.41
CA VAL A 83 3.43 -0.16 -6.69
C VAL A 83 2.82 -0.29 -8.08
N ASN A 84 3.62 -0.61 -9.08
CA ASN A 84 3.15 -0.75 -10.47
C ASN A 84 2.35 -2.05 -10.70
N ASN A 85 2.41 -2.98 -9.75
CA ASN A 85 1.73 -4.28 -9.82
C ASN A 85 0.46 -4.33 -8.95
N LEU A 86 0.04 -3.20 -8.39
CA LEU A 86 -1.10 -3.12 -7.45
C LEU A 86 -2.39 -3.72 -8.03
N GLU A 87 -2.67 -3.50 -9.30
CA GLU A 87 -3.86 -4.01 -9.97
C GLU A 87 -3.91 -5.54 -9.96
N ASN A 88 -2.81 -6.18 -10.34
CA ASN A 88 -2.70 -7.64 -10.33
C ASN A 88 -2.80 -8.21 -8.90
N LEU A 89 -2.21 -7.52 -7.93
CA LEU A 89 -2.26 -7.92 -6.52
C LEU A 89 -3.68 -7.81 -5.97
N LEU A 90 -4.41 -6.75 -6.30
CA LEU A 90 -5.81 -6.60 -5.94
C LEU A 90 -6.70 -7.66 -6.59
N GLY A 91 -6.40 -8.05 -7.85
CA GLY A 91 -7.07 -9.16 -8.50
C GLY A 91 -6.91 -10.48 -7.74
N LYS A 92 -5.74 -10.75 -7.16
CA LYS A 92 -5.52 -11.93 -6.30
C LYS A 92 -6.30 -11.84 -4.99
N VAL A 93 -6.41 -10.65 -4.41
CA VAL A 93 -7.23 -10.40 -3.23
C VAL A 93 -8.72 -10.63 -3.51
N ASP A 94 -9.20 -10.25 -4.69
CA ASP A 94 -10.60 -10.48 -5.11
C ASP A 94 -10.96 -11.98 -5.20
N LEU A 95 -9.96 -12.82 -5.39
CA LEU A 95 -10.12 -14.29 -5.34
C LEU A 95 -10.19 -14.85 -3.91
N GLY A 96 -10.17 -13.99 -2.88
CA GLY A 96 -10.24 -14.37 -1.47
C GLY A 96 -8.91 -14.71 -0.82
N ASN A 97 -7.79 -14.38 -1.45
CA ASN A 97 -6.46 -14.64 -0.93
C ASN A 97 -5.90 -13.42 -0.19
N GLN A 98 -5.26 -13.65 0.96
CA GLN A 98 -4.35 -12.67 1.53
C GLN A 98 -3.03 -12.70 0.77
N VAL A 99 -2.48 -11.54 0.45
CA VAL A 99 -1.27 -11.43 -0.37
C VAL A 99 -0.19 -10.63 0.36
N ALA A 100 1.00 -11.21 0.47
CA ALA A 100 2.22 -10.48 0.85
C ALA A 100 3.13 -10.39 -0.38
N ALA A 101 3.35 -9.17 -0.86
CA ALA A 101 4.23 -8.89 -1.99
C ALA A 101 5.42 -8.05 -1.48
N THR A 102 6.40 -8.73 -0.92
CA THR A 102 7.61 -8.12 -0.33
C THR A 102 8.90 -8.67 -0.94
N GLU A 103 8.79 -9.51 -1.97
CA GLU A 103 9.93 -10.04 -2.69
C GLU A 103 10.70 -8.91 -3.40
N GLU A 104 12.03 -9.00 -3.39
CA GLU A 104 12.86 -8.08 -4.15
C GLU A 104 12.68 -8.38 -5.64
N THR A 105 11.95 -7.52 -6.32
CA THR A 105 11.80 -7.55 -7.76
C THR A 105 12.47 -6.34 -8.37
N PHE A 106 13.06 -6.52 -9.56
CA PHE A 106 13.53 -5.38 -10.34
C PHE A 106 12.33 -4.48 -10.63
N ILE A 107 12.46 -3.21 -10.26
CA ILE A 107 11.46 -2.20 -10.58
C ILE A 107 11.48 -2.06 -12.10
N SER A 108 10.48 -2.61 -12.76
CA SER A 108 10.25 -2.36 -14.17
C SER A 108 10.03 -0.86 -14.36
N GLU A 109 10.84 -0.24 -15.21
CA GLU A 109 10.66 1.18 -15.54
C GLU A 109 9.22 1.41 -15.95
N ASP A 110 8.59 2.40 -15.35
CA ASP A 110 7.21 2.78 -15.65
C ASP A 110 7.16 3.39 -17.05
N ILE A 111 6.91 2.56 -18.05
CA ILE A 111 6.78 2.95 -19.47
C ILE A 111 5.50 3.81 -19.67
N THR A 112 4.65 3.90 -18.65
CA THR A 112 3.41 4.67 -18.73
C THR A 112 3.69 6.17 -18.70
N SER A 113 3.03 6.91 -19.58
CA SER A 113 3.15 8.37 -19.64
C SER A 113 2.80 9.03 -18.30
N ALA A 114 3.69 9.87 -17.80
CA ALA A 114 3.50 10.58 -16.56
C ALA A 114 2.24 11.47 -16.63
N ARG A 115 1.31 11.26 -15.70
CA ARG A 115 0.16 12.14 -15.55
C ARG A 115 0.60 13.37 -14.76
N ARG A 116 0.84 14.46 -15.48
CA ARG A 116 1.28 15.73 -14.88
C ARG A 116 0.07 16.56 -14.47
N GLU A 117 0.13 17.11 -13.27
CA GLU A 117 -0.86 18.11 -12.79
C GLU A 117 -0.46 19.53 -13.24
N SER A 118 0.80 19.73 -13.63
CA SER A 118 1.35 21.00 -14.11
C SER A 118 2.13 20.78 -15.39
N SER A 119 2.05 21.75 -16.32
CA SER A 119 2.85 21.77 -17.55
C SER A 119 4.28 22.25 -17.33
N ILE A 120 4.58 22.88 -16.19
CA ILE A 120 5.86 23.53 -15.90
C ILE A 120 6.74 22.67 -14.99
N CYS A 121 6.14 21.95 -14.04
CA CYS A 121 6.84 21.13 -13.06
C CYS A 121 6.51 19.65 -13.22
N GLY A 122 7.53 18.80 -13.10
CA GLY A 122 7.39 17.33 -13.07
C GLY A 122 8.19 16.73 -11.94
N TRP A 123 7.61 15.73 -11.27
CA TRP A 123 8.30 14.92 -10.28
C TRP A 123 9.07 13.81 -10.97
N VAL A 124 10.35 13.69 -10.66
CA VAL A 124 11.22 12.61 -11.13
C VAL A 124 11.69 11.82 -9.96
N ASN A 125 11.47 10.50 -9.99
CA ASN A 125 12.02 9.60 -8.99
C ASN A 125 13.51 9.45 -9.23
N ILE A 126 14.32 9.81 -8.24
CA ILE A 126 15.79 9.68 -8.31
C ILE A 126 16.31 8.48 -7.51
N ILE A 127 15.47 7.96 -6.59
CA ILE A 127 15.77 6.77 -5.79
C ILE A 127 14.48 6.11 -5.33
N TYR A 128 14.47 4.79 -5.28
CA TYR A 128 13.37 4.01 -4.73
C TYR A 128 13.72 3.53 -3.32
N GLY A 129 12.90 3.96 -2.36
CA GLY A 129 13.05 3.62 -0.95
C GLY A 129 14.08 4.49 -0.21
N LEU A 130 13.93 4.51 1.10
CA LEU A 130 14.92 5.04 2.04
C LEU A 130 15.68 3.85 2.61
N SER A 131 16.76 3.49 1.95
CA SER A 131 17.71 2.55 2.53
C SER A 131 18.56 3.32 3.54
N LEU A 132 18.46 2.96 4.81
CA LEU A 132 19.53 3.24 5.76
C LEU A 132 20.71 2.36 5.38
N ILE A 133 21.52 2.84 4.46
CA ILE A 133 22.75 2.16 4.09
C ILE A 133 23.69 2.33 5.26
N HIS A 134 23.89 1.27 6.02
CA HIS A 134 25.05 1.17 6.88
C HIS A 134 26.28 0.98 5.97
N ILE A 135 26.99 2.04 5.83
CA ILE A 135 28.33 2.00 5.23
C ILE A 135 29.31 1.55 6.30
#